data_1e944b99fd4f10a84d30628946793d9c
#
_entry.id   1e944b99fd4f10a84d30628946793d9c
#
_cell.length_a   1.000
_cell.length_b   1.000
_cell.length_c   1.000
_cell.angle_alpha   90.00
_cell.angle_beta   90.00
_cell.angle_gamma   90.00
#
_symmetry.space_group_name_H-M   'P 1'
#
loop_
_entity.id
_entity.type
_entity.pdbx_description
1 polymer ?
#
loop_
_entity_poly.entity_id
_entity_poly.type
_entity_poly.pdbx_seq_one_letter_code
_entity_poly.pdbx_strand_id
1 'polypeptide(L)'
;MHRRAFLTASAASSAAILAATTGKKAAAQSTESLYGQTADPLPLVPTAGLPLGPLLDSRYPDGHIESLDKRFKGAVGTGAVERVASGFRWAEGPAYFRAGRYLLFSDIPNNRIMRLLTDDNHLSVFRSPSLNSNGNTIDRQGRLVTCEHSGRRVTRTELDGTITVLADRYNGKRLNSPNDVIVASDGSVWFSDPTYGIAGNYEGVAAVSEQAKQNVYHIDPHNGRLTVVADDFDQPNGLAFSPDEKKLYVIDSGAPKHIRVFDVDIDRGSVSRGKIFADQFSPALTDGMRCDVEGNIWCSIGWGNPKEDGVRCYSSGGELLGKIHLPETCANLVFGGQSHNRLYMCATTSIYACYVSTKGAALP
;
A
#
# COMPACT_ATOMS: atom_id res chain seq x y z
N MET A 1 -7.94 69.23 27.22
CA MET A 1 -7.22 69.72 25.98
C MET A 1 -5.96 68.97 25.83
N HIS A 2 -5.82 68.28 24.87
CA HIS A 2 -5.00 67.86 23.75
C HIS A 2 -4.81 66.34 23.66
N ARG A 3 -5.68 65.74 22.90
CA ARG A 3 -5.35 64.50 22.16
C ARG A 3 -4.39 64.90 21.02
N ARG A 4 -3.33 64.13 20.87
CA ARG A 4 -2.61 63.82 19.61
C ARG A 4 -1.14 63.54 19.93
N ALA A 5 -0.81 62.28 20.00
CA ALA A 5 0.51 61.72 19.66
C ALA A 5 0.59 60.22 20.02
N PHE A 6 -0.16 59.42 19.29
CA PHE A 6 0.05 57.97 19.29
C PHE A 6 -0.38 57.42 17.90
N LEU A 7 0.43 57.67 16.89
CA LEU A 7 0.28 57.01 15.58
C LEU A 7 1.49 57.33 14.69
N THR A 8 2.69 56.87 15.06
CA THR A 8 3.83 56.83 14.11
C THR A 8 4.94 55.87 14.56
N ALA A 9 4.63 54.73 15.18
CA ALA A 9 5.68 53.76 15.56
C ALA A 9 5.32 52.29 15.22
N SER A 10 4.44 52.02 14.24
CA SER A 10 4.08 50.65 13.90
C SER A 10 4.28 50.25 12.42
N ALA A 11 4.97 51.07 11.63
CA ALA A 11 5.20 50.76 10.21
C ALA A 11 6.60 50.26 9.86
N ALA A 12 7.55 50.28 10.81
CA ALA A 12 8.93 49.89 10.55
C ALA A 12 9.32 48.46 11.00
N SER A 13 8.43 47.78 11.77
CA SER A 13 8.76 46.43 12.28
C SER A 13 8.21 45.28 11.39
N SER A 14 7.32 45.58 10.43
CA SER A 14 6.72 44.55 9.59
C SER A 14 7.49 44.28 8.29
N ALA A 15 8.46 45.07 7.95
CA ALA A 15 9.25 44.90 6.72
C ALA A 15 10.53 44.02 6.93
N ALA A 16 10.97 43.85 8.16
CA ALA A 16 12.19 43.08 8.45
C ALA A 16 11.95 41.59 8.69
N ILE A 17 10.70 41.14 8.90
CA ILE A 17 10.36 39.72 9.10
C ILE A 17 10.01 39.02 7.79
N LEU A 18 9.75 39.76 6.70
CA LEU A 18 9.43 39.17 5.39
C LEU A 18 10.64 38.83 4.52
N ALA A 19 11.86 39.16 4.95
CA ALA A 19 13.09 38.91 4.18
C ALA A 19 13.86 37.65 4.62
N ALA A 20 13.44 36.96 5.69
CA ALA A 20 14.14 35.78 6.22
C ALA A 20 13.49 34.44 5.89
N THR A 21 12.36 34.40 5.15
CA THR A 21 11.66 33.15 4.79
C THR A 21 11.73 32.82 3.30
N THR A 22 12.60 33.45 2.52
CA THR A 22 12.86 33.06 1.12
C THR A 22 14.02 32.08 0.99
N GLY A 23 14.20 31.21 2.00
CA GLY A 23 15.13 30.13 1.97
C GLY A 23 14.44 28.84 1.51
N LYS A 24 14.66 28.49 0.24
CA LYS A 24 14.35 27.19 -0.36
C LYS A 24 12.86 26.80 -0.43
N LYS A 25 12.09 27.46 -1.28
CA LYS A 25 11.10 26.73 -2.06
C LYS A 25 11.88 25.73 -2.93
N ALA A 26 11.89 24.46 -2.54
CA ALA A 26 12.14 23.40 -3.49
C ALA A 26 11.19 23.67 -4.65
N ALA A 27 11.72 23.86 -5.85
CA ALA A 27 10.92 24.05 -7.05
C ALA A 27 9.96 22.86 -7.11
N ALA A 28 8.67 23.08 -6.89
CA ALA A 28 7.65 22.14 -7.27
C ALA A 28 7.88 21.95 -8.77
N GLN A 29 8.46 20.81 -9.18
CA GLN A 29 8.43 20.40 -10.56
C GLN A 29 6.96 20.49 -10.96
N SER A 30 6.67 21.22 -12.03
CA SER A 30 5.31 21.36 -12.51
C SER A 30 4.75 19.95 -12.67
N THR A 31 3.68 19.65 -11.96
CA THR A 31 3.03 18.35 -12.01
C THR A 31 2.66 17.97 -13.45
N GLU A 32 2.42 18.91 -14.32
CA GLU A 32 2.11 18.70 -15.74
C GLU A 32 3.15 17.88 -16.52
N SER A 33 4.46 17.96 -16.19
CA SER A 33 5.49 17.16 -16.86
C SER A 33 5.50 15.69 -16.43
N LEU A 34 4.87 15.36 -15.31
CA LEU A 34 4.78 13.99 -14.78
C LEU A 34 3.54 13.25 -15.31
N TYR A 35 2.59 13.96 -15.93
CA TYR A 35 1.34 13.39 -16.43
C TYR A 35 1.34 13.02 -17.91
N GLY A 36 2.42 13.27 -18.63
CA GLY A 36 2.50 12.95 -20.04
C GLY A 36 2.26 11.47 -20.31
N GLN A 37 1.07 11.11 -20.79
CA GLN A 37 0.66 9.80 -21.31
C GLN A 37 0.13 8.75 -20.34
N THR A 38 -0.54 9.13 -19.26
CA THR A 38 -1.44 8.20 -18.55
C THR A 38 -2.76 8.06 -19.31
N ALA A 39 -3.37 6.88 -19.23
CA ALA A 39 -4.70 6.68 -19.82
C ALA A 39 -5.72 7.65 -19.18
N ASP A 40 -6.72 8.08 -19.98
CA ASP A 40 -7.81 8.91 -19.46
C ASP A 40 -8.50 8.22 -18.26
N PRO A 41 -8.77 8.93 -17.15
CA PRO A 41 -9.42 8.36 -15.99
C PRO A 41 -10.80 7.80 -16.35
N LEU A 42 -11.12 6.63 -15.83
CA LEU A 42 -12.47 6.10 -15.93
C LEU A 42 -13.44 6.97 -15.11
N PRO A 43 -14.71 7.11 -15.54
CA PRO A 43 -15.71 7.81 -14.75
C PRO A 43 -15.91 7.12 -13.39
N LEU A 44 -16.30 7.89 -12.38
CA LEU A 44 -16.54 7.37 -11.03
C LEU A 44 -17.84 6.54 -10.93
N VAL A 45 -18.69 6.60 -11.92
CA VAL A 45 -19.93 5.78 -11.92
C VAL A 45 -19.52 4.34 -12.10
N PRO A 46 -19.95 3.43 -11.21
CA PRO A 46 -19.75 1.99 -11.41
C PRO A 46 -20.26 1.65 -12.80
N THR A 47 -19.38 1.12 -13.65
CA THR A 47 -19.81 0.65 -14.97
C THR A 47 -20.90 -0.38 -14.74
N ALA A 48 -22.07 -0.12 -15.28
CA ALA A 48 -23.20 -1.04 -15.23
C ALA A 48 -22.75 -2.40 -15.78
N GLY A 49 -22.61 -3.38 -14.91
CA GLY A 49 -22.16 -4.68 -15.40
C GLY A 49 -22.15 -5.78 -14.36
N LEU A 50 -21.56 -5.54 -13.23
CA LEU A 50 -21.45 -6.60 -12.23
C LEU A 50 -22.10 -6.17 -10.91
N PRO A 51 -23.09 -6.92 -10.39
CA PRO A 51 -23.78 -6.56 -9.15
C PRO A 51 -22.79 -6.52 -7.98
N LEU A 52 -22.97 -5.54 -7.08
CA LEU A 52 -22.32 -5.53 -5.78
C LEU A 52 -23.00 -6.53 -4.85
N GLY A 53 -22.27 -7.03 -3.85
CA GLY A 53 -22.77 -7.99 -2.88
C GLY A 53 -22.12 -9.37 -3.00
N PRO A 54 -22.70 -10.40 -2.38
CA PRO A 54 -22.20 -11.77 -2.47
C PRO A 54 -22.05 -12.23 -3.92
N LEU A 55 -21.03 -13.03 -4.19
CA LEU A 55 -20.83 -13.61 -5.51
C LEU A 55 -22.04 -14.52 -5.88
N LEU A 56 -22.38 -14.55 -7.15
CA LEU A 56 -23.68 -15.12 -7.63
C LEU A 56 -23.93 -16.58 -7.22
N ASP A 57 -22.89 -17.37 -7.03
CA ASP A 57 -22.99 -18.78 -6.64
C ASP A 57 -22.77 -19.02 -5.14
N SER A 58 -22.86 -17.95 -4.32
CA SER A 58 -22.61 -18.05 -2.88
C SER A 58 -23.59 -19.02 -2.21
N ARG A 59 -23.02 -20.04 -1.61
CA ARG A 59 -23.68 -21.01 -0.73
C ARG A 59 -22.97 -20.99 0.62
N TYR A 60 -23.61 -21.51 1.64
CA TYR A 60 -22.97 -21.58 2.96
C TYR A 60 -22.68 -23.03 3.34
N PRO A 61 -21.41 -23.36 3.71
CA PRO A 61 -20.24 -22.47 3.65
C PRO A 61 -19.92 -22.05 2.21
N ASP A 62 -19.35 -20.84 2.04
CA ASP A 62 -19.03 -20.28 0.74
C ASP A 62 -17.91 -21.10 0.05
N GLY A 63 -18.22 -21.61 -1.16
CA GLY A 63 -17.28 -22.42 -1.94
C GLY A 63 -16.04 -21.67 -2.44
N HIS A 64 -16.03 -20.34 -2.38
CA HIS A 64 -14.83 -19.53 -2.66
C HIS A 64 -13.81 -19.58 -1.52
N ILE A 65 -14.16 -20.10 -0.35
CA ILE A 65 -13.26 -20.21 0.82
C ILE A 65 -12.90 -21.68 1.03
N GLU A 66 -11.67 -22.03 0.63
CA GLU A 66 -11.14 -23.39 0.70
C GLU A 66 -10.28 -23.58 1.95
N SER A 67 -10.72 -24.42 2.88
CA SER A 67 -9.97 -24.78 4.08
C SER A 67 -9.16 -26.04 3.81
N LEU A 68 -7.83 -25.94 3.85
CA LEU A 68 -6.90 -27.06 3.68
C LEU A 68 -6.38 -27.60 5.02
N ASP A 69 -6.39 -26.78 6.06
CA ASP A 69 -5.96 -27.11 7.42
C ASP A 69 -6.96 -26.56 8.44
N LYS A 70 -7.18 -27.28 9.55
CA LYS A 70 -8.06 -26.87 10.66
C LYS A 70 -7.67 -25.53 11.33
N ARG A 71 -6.42 -25.10 11.17
CA ARG A 71 -5.90 -23.80 11.67
C ARG A 71 -6.35 -22.63 10.79
N PHE A 72 -6.85 -22.88 9.58
CA PHE A 72 -7.30 -21.83 8.68
C PHE A 72 -8.46 -21.05 9.28
N LYS A 73 -8.36 -19.74 9.30
CA LYS A 73 -9.32 -18.81 9.88
C LYS A 73 -10.08 -17.98 8.83
N GLY A 74 -10.10 -18.45 7.58
CA GLY A 74 -10.71 -17.75 6.44
C GLY A 74 -12.22 -17.74 6.39
N ALA A 75 -12.90 -18.59 7.15
CA ALA A 75 -14.36 -18.71 7.12
C ALA A 75 -15.02 -18.24 8.43
N VAL A 76 -16.17 -17.59 8.31
CA VAL A 76 -17.04 -17.22 9.43
C VAL A 76 -18.49 -17.61 9.08
N GLY A 77 -18.97 -18.73 9.64
CA GLY A 77 -20.37 -19.14 9.60
C GLY A 77 -21.04 -18.96 8.24
N THR A 78 -21.91 -17.98 8.13
CA THR A 78 -22.60 -17.57 6.89
C THR A 78 -21.90 -16.39 6.19
N GLY A 79 -20.64 -16.12 6.48
CA GLY A 79 -19.84 -15.13 5.76
C GLY A 79 -19.57 -15.59 4.32
N ALA A 80 -19.71 -14.69 3.38
CA ALA A 80 -19.43 -14.91 1.97
C ALA A 80 -18.35 -13.94 1.46
N VAL A 81 -17.75 -14.26 0.32
CA VAL A 81 -16.96 -13.33 -0.45
C VAL A 81 -17.91 -12.37 -1.16
N GLU A 82 -17.76 -11.09 -0.91
CA GLU A 82 -18.60 -10.02 -1.45
C GLU A 82 -17.77 -9.11 -2.35
N ARG A 83 -18.31 -8.67 -3.48
CA ARG A 83 -17.78 -7.55 -4.22
C ARG A 83 -18.40 -6.26 -3.68
N VAL A 84 -17.57 -5.38 -3.12
CA VAL A 84 -18.02 -4.16 -2.43
C VAL A 84 -17.83 -2.89 -3.24
N ALA A 85 -16.96 -2.93 -4.25
CA ALA A 85 -16.78 -1.83 -5.21
C ALA A 85 -16.21 -2.36 -6.54
N SER A 86 -16.42 -1.64 -7.63
CA SER A 86 -15.88 -1.95 -8.96
C SER A 86 -15.72 -0.70 -9.81
N GLY A 87 -15.11 -0.81 -11.01
CA GLY A 87 -14.92 0.30 -11.95
C GLY A 87 -13.50 0.88 -11.92
N PHE A 88 -12.54 0.08 -11.56
CA PHE A 88 -11.10 0.44 -11.54
C PHE A 88 -10.40 -0.16 -12.75
N ARG A 89 -9.17 0.30 -13.01
CA ARG A 89 -8.28 -0.32 -13.99
C ARG A 89 -7.29 -1.28 -13.35
N TRP A 90 -6.78 -0.88 -12.20
CA TRP A 90 -5.90 -1.70 -11.36
C TRP A 90 -5.97 -1.21 -9.93
N ALA A 91 -6.81 -1.87 -9.13
CA ALA A 91 -6.96 -1.55 -7.72
C ALA A 91 -5.83 -2.17 -6.91
N GLU A 92 -5.12 -1.36 -6.11
CA GLU A 92 -3.92 -1.74 -5.39
C GLU A 92 -3.72 -0.94 -4.09
N GLY A 93 -2.76 -1.34 -3.28
CA GLY A 93 -2.25 -0.63 -2.13
C GLY A 93 -3.30 -0.24 -1.10
N PRO A 94 -4.07 -1.18 -0.56
CA PRO A 94 -5.14 -0.84 0.37
C PRO A 94 -4.60 -0.47 1.76
N ALA A 95 -5.17 0.60 2.35
CA ALA A 95 -4.96 1.02 3.73
C ALA A 95 -6.31 1.30 4.40
N TYR A 96 -6.57 0.70 5.57
CA TYR A 96 -7.84 0.85 6.28
C TYR A 96 -7.74 1.83 7.44
N PHE A 97 -8.46 2.94 7.35
CA PHE A 97 -8.57 3.95 8.40
C PHE A 97 -9.67 3.58 9.40
N ARG A 98 -9.28 2.99 10.52
CA ARG A 98 -10.20 2.45 11.52
C ARG A 98 -11.07 3.54 12.16
N ALA A 99 -10.48 4.67 12.54
CA ALA A 99 -11.19 5.77 13.17
C ALA A 99 -12.27 6.38 12.26
N GLY A 100 -11.98 6.47 10.95
CA GLY A 100 -12.91 6.99 9.94
C GLY A 100 -13.76 5.93 9.27
N ARG A 101 -13.54 4.64 9.55
CA ARG A 101 -14.23 3.48 8.97
C ARG A 101 -14.25 3.50 7.45
N TYR A 102 -13.10 3.78 6.84
CA TYR A 102 -12.96 3.79 5.39
C TYR A 102 -11.68 3.10 4.93
N LEU A 103 -11.76 2.56 3.72
CA LEU A 103 -10.63 2.02 2.98
C LEU A 103 -10.12 3.09 2.00
N LEU A 104 -8.81 3.33 1.99
CA LEU A 104 -8.13 3.98 0.87
C LEU A 104 -7.43 2.91 0.04
N PHE A 105 -7.39 3.12 -1.26
CA PHE A 105 -6.64 2.27 -2.19
C PHE A 105 -6.32 3.04 -3.46
N SER A 106 -5.27 2.63 -4.14
CA SER A 106 -4.83 3.20 -5.40
C SER A 106 -5.60 2.58 -6.56
N ASP A 107 -6.01 3.40 -7.52
CA ASP A 107 -6.43 3.00 -8.86
C ASP A 107 -5.33 3.51 -9.79
N ILE A 108 -4.25 2.72 -9.91
CA ILE A 108 -2.94 3.15 -10.38
C ILE A 108 -2.99 3.78 -11.76
N PRO A 109 -3.53 3.10 -12.83
CA PRO A 109 -3.52 3.68 -14.18
C PRO A 109 -4.45 4.89 -14.32
N ASN A 110 -5.48 5.00 -13.48
CA ASN A 110 -6.35 6.16 -13.43
C ASN A 110 -5.76 7.31 -12.60
N ASN A 111 -4.55 7.16 -12.08
CA ASN A 111 -3.78 8.18 -11.38
C ASN A 111 -4.56 8.82 -10.21
N ARG A 112 -5.20 7.97 -9.39
CA ARG A 112 -6.03 8.43 -8.27
C ARG A 112 -5.96 7.48 -7.07
N ILE A 113 -6.14 8.02 -5.87
CA ILE A 113 -6.46 7.27 -4.65
C ILE A 113 -7.95 7.35 -4.43
N MET A 114 -8.58 6.22 -4.24
CA MET A 114 -10.00 6.07 -3.97
C MET A 114 -10.26 5.94 -2.47
N ARG A 115 -11.45 6.37 -2.03
CA ARG A 115 -11.96 6.16 -0.68
C ARG A 115 -13.29 5.43 -0.73
N LEU A 116 -13.37 4.31 -0.03
CA LEU A 116 -14.59 3.54 0.17
C LEU A 116 -15.01 3.65 1.63
N LEU A 117 -16.12 4.32 1.92
CA LEU A 117 -16.75 4.28 3.25
C LEU A 117 -17.34 2.89 3.46
N THR A 118 -16.95 2.21 4.55
CA THR A 118 -17.31 0.79 4.74
C THR A 118 -18.67 0.59 5.41
N ASP A 119 -19.34 1.67 5.81
CA ASP A 119 -20.67 1.62 6.41
C ASP A 119 -21.79 1.51 5.37
N ASP A 120 -21.61 2.15 4.22
CA ASP A 120 -22.63 2.24 3.15
C ASP A 120 -22.05 1.94 1.75
N ASN A 121 -20.79 1.54 1.67
CA ASN A 121 -20.03 1.33 0.43
C ASN A 121 -19.96 2.58 -0.48
N HIS A 122 -20.07 3.79 0.09
CA HIS A 122 -19.92 5.01 -0.69
C HIS A 122 -18.49 5.18 -1.21
N LEU A 123 -18.36 5.23 -2.53
CA LEU A 123 -17.09 5.38 -3.24
C LEU A 123 -16.86 6.84 -3.66
N SER A 124 -15.68 7.36 -3.39
CA SER A 124 -15.28 8.72 -3.79
C SER A 124 -13.78 8.77 -4.13
N VAL A 125 -13.36 9.81 -4.85
CA VAL A 125 -11.93 10.11 -5.02
C VAL A 125 -11.42 10.77 -3.75
N PHE A 126 -10.33 10.23 -3.20
CA PHE A 126 -9.61 10.83 -2.08
C PHE A 126 -8.55 11.82 -2.57
N ARG A 127 -7.75 11.42 -3.58
CA ARG A 127 -6.70 12.25 -4.18
C ARG A 127 -6.59 11.98 -5.68
N SER A 128 -6.60 13.03 -6.47
CA SER A 128 -6.29 13.01 -7.90
C SER A 128 -5.69 14.36 -8.29
N PRO A 129 -4.55 14.39 -8.96
CA PRO A 129 -3.70 13.26 -9.34
C PRO A 129 -2.96 12.65 -8.14
N SER A 130 -2.63 11.36 -8.22
CA SER A 130 -1.90 10.63 -7.17
C SER A 130 -0.45 10.35 -7.53
N LEU A 131 0.02 10.76 -8.70
CA LEU A 131 1.30 10.38 -9.32
C LEU A 131 1.46 8.85 -9.48
N ASN A 132 0.38 8.19 -9.93
CA ASN A 132 0.28 6.74 -10.04
C ASN A 132 0.69 6.07 -8.73
N SER A 133 0.03 6.50 -7.63
CA SER A 133 0.25 5.88 -6.33
C SER A 133 0.00 4.38 -6.40
N ASN A 134 0.80 3.61 -5.66
CA ASN A 134 0.63 2.16 -5.50
C ASN A 134 0.36 1.83 -4.03
N GLY A 135 1.32 1.28 -3.29
CA GLY A 135 1.18 0.90 -1.90
C GLY A 135 0.86 2.07 -0.98
N ASN A 136 -0.04 1.83 -0.06
CA ASN A 136 -0.40 2.77 0.99
C ASN A 136 -0.39 2.07 2.35
N THR A 137 -0.07 2.84 3.38
CA THR A 137 -0.20 2.42 4.79
C THR A 137 -0.53 3.64 5.65
N ILE A 138 -0.76 3.40 6.95
CA ILE A 138 -1.05 4.44 7.93
C ILE A 138 0.05 4.43 8.96
N ASP A 139 0.57 5.60 9.30
CA ASP A 139 1.53 5.71 10.39
C ASP A 139 0.85 5.76 11.77
N ARG A 140 1.66 5.76 12.83
CA ARG A 140 1.17 5.74 14.23
C ARG A 140 0.39 7.00 14.64
N GLN A 141 0.47 8.07 13.85
CA GLN A 141 -0.29 9.31 14.03
C GLN A 141 -1.55 9.38 13.17
N GLY A 142 -1.86 8.31 12.43
CA GLY A 142 -3.03 8.23 11.54
C GLY A 142 -2.84 8.95 10.21
N ARG A 143 -1.59 9.21 9.78
CA ARG A 143 -1.28 9.87 8.51
C ARG A 143 -1.05 8.84 7.41
N LEU A 144 -1.49 9.16 6.20
CA LEU A 144 -1.30 8.29 5.05
C LEU A 144 0.15 8.36 4.55
N VAL A 145 0.80 7.20 4.45
CA VAL A 145 2.09 7.03 3.77
C VAL A 145 1.84 6.32 2.44
N THR A 146 2.40 6.85 1.36
CA THR A 146 2.10 6.42 -0.02
C THR A 146 3.37 6.25 -0.83
N CYS A 147 3.46 5.15 -1.58
CA CYS A 147 4.41 4.95 -2.67
C CYS A 147 3.85 5.56 -3.96
N GLU A 148 4.63 6.38 -4.65
CA GLU A 148 4.22 7.04 -5.89
C GLU A 148 5.14 6.63 -7.04
N HIS A 149 4.62 5.87 -8.02
CA HIS A 149 5.37 5.34 -9.15
C HIS A 149 5.93 6.45 -10.03
N SER A 150 5.07 7.34 -10.58
CA SER A 150 5.52 8.45 -11.42
C SER A 150 6.30 9.49 -10.65
N GLY A 151 6.00 9.66 -9.36
CA GLY A 151 6.78 10.50 -8.45
C GLY A 151 8.16 9.92 -8.16
N ARG A 152 8.32 8.59 -8.27
CA ARG A 152 9.53 7.85 -7.87
C ARG A 152 9.93 8.20 -6.45
N ARG A 153 8.96 8.16 -5.53
CA ARG A 153 9.13 8.63 -4.16
C ARG A 153 8.15 7.98 -3.18
N VAL A 154 8.50 8.04 -1.90
CA VAL A 154 7.60 7.74 -0.79
C VAL A 154 7.20 9.06 -0.14
N THR A 155 5.91 9.24 0.11
CA THR A 155 5.35 10.48 0.68
C THR A 155 4.50 10.19 1.91
N ARG A 156 4.29 11.22 2.72
CA ARG A 156 3.34 11.22 3.82
C ARG A 156 2.38 12.40 3.67
N THR A 157 1.10 12.12 3.73
CA THR A 157 0.05 13.15 3.79
C THR A 157 -0.15 13.55 5.24
N GLU A 158 0.19 14.78 5.57
CA GLU A 158 0.05 15.33 6.92
C GLU A 158 -1.44 15.58 7.27
N LEU A 159 -1.75 15.82 8.54
CA LEU A 159 -3.13 16.01 8.99
C LEU A 159 -3.80 17.27 8.40
N ASP A 160 -3.01 18.24 7.98
CA ASP A 160 -3.49 19.44 7.28
C ASP A 160 -3.64 19.26 5.76
N GLY A 161 -3.37 18.04 5.25
CA GLY A 161 -3.43 17.69 3.84
C GLY A 161 -2.16 17.99 3.04
N THR A 162 -1.13 18.59 3.64
CA THR A 162 0.15 18.80 2.96
C THR A 162 0.88 17.47 2.73
N ILE A 163 1.70 17.43 1.67
CA ILE A 163 2.45 16.22 1.31
C ILE A 163 3.94 16.44 1.64
N THR A 164 4.46 15.62 2.55
CA THR A 164 5.87 15.55 2.90
C THR A 164 6.53 14.42 2.11
N VAL A 165 7.61 14.72 1.37
CA VAL A 165 8.44 13.68 0.73
C VAL A 165 9.34 13.06 1.79
N LEU A 166 9.21 11.75 2.00
CA LEU A 166 10.02 10.98 2.94
C LEU A 166 11.31 10.48 2.29
N ALA A 167 11.22 10.00 1.04
CA ALA A 167 12.35 9.57 0.24
C ALA A 167 12.05 9.70 -1.26
N ASP A 168 12.99 10.21 -2.05
CA ASP A 168 12.93 10.26 -3.52
C ASP A 168 14.26 9.84 -4.18
N ARG A 169 15.34 9.77 -3.39
CA ARG A 169 16.68 9.46 -3.87
C ARG A 169 17.45 8.61 -2.86
N TYR A 170 18.29 7.74 -3.39
CA TYR A 170 19.31 7.05 -2.63
C TYR A 170 20.69 7.27 -3.28
N ASN A 171 21.69 7.72 -2.50
CA ASN A 171 23.03 8.08 -2.99
C ASN A 171 23.01 9.06 -4.18
N GLY A 172 22.11 10.06 -4.14
CA GLY A 172 21.96 11.10 -5.16
C GLY A 172 21.18 10.68 -6.42
N LYS A 173 20.88 9.40 -6.59
CA LYS A 173 20.11 8.84 -7.71
C LYS A 173 18.64 8.67 -7.33
N ARG A 174 17.73 8.90 -8.29
CA ARG A 174 16.29 8.68 -8.06
C ARG A 174 16.01 7.22 -7.71
N LEU A 175 15.02 6.99 -6.86
CA LEU A 175 14.45 5.67 -6.62
C LEU A 175 13.89 5.10 -7.93
N ASN A 176 13.66 3.79 -8.00
CA ASN A 176 13.04 3.16 -9.17
C ASN A 176 11.56 3.56 -9.25
N SER A 177 10.72 2.85 -8.59
CA SER A 177 9.29 3.11 -8.44
C SER A 177 8.79 2.45 -7.15
N PRO A 178 8.90 3.13 -5.99
CA PRO A 178 8.44 2.56 -4.73
C PRO A 178 7.06 1.94 -4.86
N ASN A 179 6.92 0.69 -4.37
CA ASN A 179 5.76 -0.15 -4.64
C ASN A 179 4.89 -0.38 -3.40
N ASP A 180 5.32 -1.15 -2.42
CA ASP A 180 4.56 -1.35 -1.17
C ASP A 180 5.32 -0.79 0.04
N VAL A 181 4.58 -0.47 1.13
CA VAL A 181 5.11 0.26 2.27
C VAL A 181 4.44 -0.16 3.57
N ILE A 182 5.23 -0.27 4.63
CA ILE A 182 4.78 -0.52 6.01
C ILE A 182 5.45 0.45 6.98
N VAL A 183 4.82 0.67 8.13
CA VAL A 183 5.36 1.49 9.22
C VAL A 183 5.51 0.62 10.46
N ALA A 184 6.70 0.61 11.05
CA ALA A 184 7.00 -0.12 12.27
C ALA A 184 6.53 0.64 13.53
N SER A 185 6.58 -0.02 14.69
CA SER A 185 6.13 0.55 15.97
C SER A 185 6.95 1.75 16.43
N ASP A 186 8.22 1.84 16.03
CA ASP A 186 9.12 2.97 16.29
C ASP A 186 8.86 4.17 15.36
N GLY A 187 7.99 4.02 14.36
CA GLY A 187 7.67 5.02 13.34
C GLY A 187 8.57 4.98 12.11
N SER A 188 9.51 4.04 12.03
CA SER A 188 10.31 3.84 10.82
C SER A 188 9.44 3.35 9.66
N VAL A 189 9.80 3.76 8.44
CA VAL A 189 9.08 3.42 7.22
C VAL A 189 9.93 2.46 6.40
N TRP A 190 9.34 1.34 6.00
CA TRP A 190 9.99 0.30 5.21
C TRP A 190 9.24 0.12 3.90
N PHE A 191 9.96 0.08 2.77
CA PHE A 191 9.32 -0.01 1.46
C PHE A 191 10.16 -0.76 0.44
N SER A 192 9.50 -1.31 -0.56
CA SER A 192 10.10 -1.97 -1.72
C SER A 192 10.21 -1.01 -2.90
N ASP A 193 11.26 -1.17 -3.73
CA ASP A 193 11.55 -0.28 -4.86
C ASP A 193 11.86 -1.07 -6.16
N PRO A 194 10.88 -1.83 -6.69
CA PRO A 194 11.01 -2.51 -7.96
C PRO A 194 10.90 -1.53 -9.13
N THR A 195 10.91 -2.06 -10.36
CA THR A 195 10.88 -1.24 -11.59
C THR A 195 9.51 -1.16 -12.27
N TYR A 196 8.43 -1.70 -11.68
CA TYR A 196 7.11 -1.77 -12.31
C TYR A 196 6.59 -0.41 -12.79
N GLY A 197 6.66 0.62 -11.97
CA GLY A 197 6.16 1.96 -12.30
C GLY A 197 7.00 2.75 -13.30
N ILE A 198 8.19 2.25 -13.68
CA ILE A 198 9.04 2.83 -14.72
C ILE A 198 9.20 1.93 -15.94
N ALA A 199 8.62 0.73 -15.94
CA ALA A 199 8.70 -0.22 -17.05
C ALA A 199 7.84 0.21 -18.25
N GLY A 200 6.82 1.02 -18.07
CA GLY A 200 5.89 1.47 -19.11
C GLY A 200 5.06 2.67 -18.67
N ASN A 201 4.08 3.04 -19.51
CA ASN A 201 3.21 4.21 -19.30
C ASN A 201 1.79 3.82 -18.82
N TYR A 202 1.63 2.66 -18.22
CA TYR A 202 0.34 2.21 -17.70
C TYR A 202 0.21 2.42 -16.18
N GLU A 203 1.20 1.93 -15.42
CA GLU A 203 1.22 2.07 -13.95
C GLU A 203 2.14 3.20 -13.47
N GLY A 204 2.70 3.95 -14.40
CA GLY A 204 3.61 5.04 -14.11
C GLY A 204 4.07 5.73 -15.39
N VAL A 205 5.32 6.19 -15.41
CA VAL A 205 5.94 6.84 -16.58
C VAL A 205 7.25 6.12 -16.89
N ALA A 206 7.36 5.61 -18.12
CA ALA A 206 8.54 4.89 -18.56
C ALA A 206 9.83 5.71 -18.34
N ALA A 207 10.79 5.12 -17.67
CA ALA A 207 12.07 5.74 -17.37
C ALA A 207 13.19 4.70 -17.24
N VAL A 208 14.43 5.16 -17.39
CA VAL A 208 15.58 4.32 -17.11
C VAL A 208 15.83 4.29 -15.58
N SER A 209 16.08 3.09 -15.04
CA SER A 209 16.51 2.95 -13.66
C SER A 209 17.83 3.68 -13.44
N GLU A 210 17.88 4.52 -12.41
CA GLU A 210 19.13 5.15 -11.94
C GLU A 210 19.79 4.31 -10.83
N GLN A 211 19.01 3.46 -10.13
CA GLN A 211 19.54 2.52 -9.15
C GLN A 211 20.12 1.29 -9.85
N ALA A 212 21.19 0.74 -9.29
CA ALA A 212 21.83 -0.46 -9.84
C ALA A 212 21.05 -1.75 -9.53
N LYS A 213 20.15 -1.70 -8.56
CA LYS A 213 19.39 -2.84 -8.03
C LYS A 213 17.99 -2.42 -7.64
N GLN A 214 17.13 -3.41 -7.44
CA GLN A 214 15.83 -3.27 -6.83
C GLN A 214 15.97 -3.59 -5.34
N ASN A 215 15.77 -2.59 -4.52
CA ASN A 215 16.08 -2.68 -3.10
C ASN A 215 14.83 -2.68 -2.23
N VAL A 216 14.98 -3.20 -1.01
CA VAL A 216 14.10 -2.90 0.11
C VAL A 216 14.82 -1.87 0.99
N TYR A 217 14.10 -0.81 1.35
CA TYR A 217 14.65 0.32 2.08
C TYR A 217 14.00 0.50 3.45
N HIS A 218 14.75 1.15 4.32
CA HIS A 218 14.32 1.62 5.63
C HIS A 218 14.60 3.12 5.74
N ILE A 219 13.62 3.89 6.24
CA ILE A 219 13.74 5.31 6.59
C ILE A 219 13.76 5.43 8.11
N ASP A 220 14.83 5.95 8.66
CA ASP A 220 15.00 6.22 10.09
C ASP A 220 14.00 7.29 10.54
N PRO A 221 13.17 7.04 11.57
CA PRO A 221 12.11 7.96 11.99
C PRO A 221 12.64 9.24 12.64
N HIS A 222 13.89 9.25 13.12
CA HIS A 222 14.48 10.37 13.87
C HIS A 222 15.18 11.38 12.96
N ASN A 223 15.83 10.91 11.90
CA ASN A 223 16.67 11.75 11.05
C ASN A 223 16.35 11.67 9.56
N GLY A 224 15.40 10.81 9.16
CA GLY A 224 14.99 10.62 7.77
C GLY A 224 16.03 9.92 6.90
N ARG A 225 17.08 9.31 7.49
CA ARG A 225 18.12 8.64 6.73
C ARG A 225 17.55 7.39 6.04
N LEU A 226 17.76 7.32 4.72
CA LEU A 226 17.42 6.17 3.91
C LEU A 226 18.57 5.17 3.88
N THR A 227 18.28 3.90 4.18
CA THR A 227 19.25 2.78 4.15
C THR A 227 18.67 1.61 3.37
N VAL A 228 19.51 0.88 2.65
CA VAL A 228 19.16 -0.40 2.03
C VAL A 228 19.22 -1.48 3.10
N VAL A 229 18.15 -2.27 3.22
CA VAL A 229 18.10 -3.41 4.16
C VAL A 229 18.21 -4.75 3.46
N ALA A 230 17.80 -4.82 2.18
CA ALA A 230 18.03 -5.98 1.33
C ALA A 230 18.19 -5.53 -0.14
N ASP A 231 19.13 -6.13 -0.87
CA ASP A 231 19.54 -5.72 -2.23
C ASP A 231 19.72 -6.89 -3.20
N ASP A 232 19.19 -8.05 -2.84
CA ASP A 232 19.33 -9.30 -3.57
C ASP A 232 17.98 -9.85 -4.05
N PHE A 233 17.07 -8.95 -4.41
CA PHE A 233 15.77 -9.23 -5.02
C PHE A 233 15.81 -8.95 -6.54
N ASP A 234 14.96 -9.66 -7.30
CA ASP A 234 14.69 -9.32 -8.70
C ASP A 234 13.62 -8.24 -8.80
N GLN A 235 12.44 -8.46 -8.20
CA GLN A 235 11.36 -7.46 -8.13
C GLN A 235 10.71 -7.53 -6.73
N PRO A 236 11.29 -6.84 -5.72
CA PRO A 236 10.72 -6.81 -4.38
C PRO A 236 9.36 -6.12 -4.44
N ASN A 237 8.33 -6.73 -3.83
CA ASN A 237 6.96 -6.29 -3.90
C ASN A 237 6.36 -6.14 -2.48
N GLY A 238 5.27 -6.83 -2.18
CA GLY A 238 4.63 -6.75 -0.89
C GLY A 238 5.54 -7.09 0.29
N LEU A 239 5.33 -6.39 1.40
CA LEU A 239 6.09 -6.64 2.63
C LEU A 239 5.18 -6.56 3.87
N ALA A 240 5.50 -7.34 4.90
CA ALA A 240 4.78 -7.35 6.17
C ALA A 240 5.68 -7.74 7.34
N PHE A 241 5.46 -7.12 8.50
CA PHE A 241 6.05 -7.59 9.74
C PHE A 241 5.24 -8.72 10.37
N SER A 242 5.92 -9.59 11.16
CA SER A 242 5.23 -10.41 12.16
C SER A 242 4.58 -9.53 13.24
N PRO A 243 3.60 -10.06 14.03
CA PRO A 243 2.92 -9.26 15.06
C PRO A 243 3.84 -8.66 16.11
N ASP A 244 4.97 -9.29 16.37
CA ASP A 244 6.02 -8.84 17.32
C ASP A 244 7.16 -8.05 16.65
N GLU A 245 7.02 -7.77 15.35
CA GLU A 245 7.99 -7.06 14.50
C GLU A 245 9.41 -7.65 14.47
N LYS A 246 9.57 -8.92 14.93
CA LYS A 246 10.87 -9.61 14.89
C LYS A 246 11.17 -10.27 13.56
N LYS A 247 10.18 -10.36 12.67
CA LYS A 247 10.33 -10.90 11.33
C LYS A 247 9.80 -9.88 10.32
N LEU A 248 10.51 -9.79 9.19
CA LEU A 248 10.05 -9.10 7.98
C LEU A 248 9.88 -10.15 6.89
N TYR A 249 8.71 -10.20 6.30
CA TYR A 249 8.43 -10.97 5.09
C TYR A 249 8.46 -10.04 3.89
N VAL A 250 9.09 -10.47 2.80
CA VAL A 250 9.16 -9.70 1.55
C VAL A 250 8.91 -10.65 0.39
N ILE A 251 8.01 -10.25 -0.51
CA ILE A 251 7.73 -10.95 -1.76
C ILE A 251 8.77 -10.55 -2.80
N ASP A 252 9.24 -11.52 -3.57
CA ASP A 252 9.88 -11.32 -4.85
C ASP A 252 8.95 -11.80 -5.95
N SER A 253 8.28 -10.88 -6.64
CA SER A 253 7.37 -11.19 -7.75
C SER A 253 8.10 -11.40 -9.08
N GLY A 254 9.40 -11.22 -9.11
CA GLY A 254 10.25 -11.41 -10.28
C GLY A 254 10.44 -12.89 -10.64
N ALA A 255 11.57 -13.21 -11.26
CA ALA A 255 11.87 -14.59 -11.69
C ALA A 255 11.85 -15.61 -10.55
N PRO A 256 12.28 -15.28 -9.29
CA PRO A 256 12.27 -16.25 -8.19
C PRO A 256 10.87 -16.65 -7.74
N LYS A 257 9.88 -15.76 -7.81
CA LYS A 257 8.48 -15.99 -7.39
C LYS A 257 8.39 -16.66 -6.02
N HIS A 258 8.90 -15.98 -5.00
CA HIS A 258 8.94 -16.50 -3.64
C HIS A 258 8.66 -15.42 -2.60
N ILE A 259 8.38 -15.85 -1.38
CA ILE A 259 8.39 -15.01 -0.18
C ILE A 259 9.63 -15.35 0.61
N ARG A 260 10.35 -14.32 1.04
CA ARG A 260 11.50 -14.47 1.95
C ARG A 260 11.15 -13.93 3.33
N VAL A 261 11.76 -14.50 4.35
CA VAL A 261 11.64 -14.06 5.73
C VAL A 261 13.02 -13.70 6.29
N PHE A 262 13.06 -12.60 7.04
CA PHE A 262 14.26 -12.04 7.66
C PHE A 262 14.02 -11.84 9.16
N ASP A 263 15.05 -12.03 9.97
CA ASP A 263 15.05 -11.53 11.35
C ASP A 263 15.31 -10.02 11.32
N VAL A 264 14.59 -9.26 12.13
CA VAL A 264 14.61 -7.79 12.16
C VAL A 264 15.22 -7.30 13.47
N ASP A 265 16.10 -6.31 13.36
CA ASP A 265 16.53 -5.45 14.45
C ASP A 265 15.95 -4.05 14.19
N ILE A 266 14.80 -3.77 14.82
CA ILE A 266 14.06 -2.50 14.64
C ILE A 266 14.92 -1.31 15.09
N ASP A 267 15.61 -1.43 16.23
CA ASP A 267 16.41 -0.33 16.80
C ASP A 267 17.55 0.10 15.86
N ARG A 268 18.07 -0.85 15.07
CA ARG A 268 19.14 -0.59 14.08
C ARG A 268 18.61 -0.34 12.68
N GLY A 269 17.33 -0.59 12.42
CA GLY A 269 16.76 -0.54 11.08
C GLY A 269 17.46 -1.52 10.13
N SER A 270 17.68 -2.76 10.56
CA SER A 270 18.44 -3.75 9.80
C SER A 270 17.80 -5.13 9.85
N VAL A 271 18.17 -5.98 8.88
CA VAL A 271 17.67 -7.35 8.79
C VAL A 271 18.83 -8.35 8.68
N SER A 272 18.58 -9.60 9.07
CA SER A 272 19.48 -10.73 8.86
C SER A 272 19.55 -11.12 7.38
N ARG A 273 20.35 -12.14 7.07
CA ARG A 273 20.26 -12.83 5.77
C ARG A 273 18.91 -13.55 5.65
N GLY A 274 18.12 -13.21 4.61
CA GLY A 274 16.81 -13.80 4.37
C GLY A 274 16.85 -15.28 4.02
N LYS A 275 15.76 -15.99 4.38
CA LYS A 275 15.50 -17.39 4.02
C LYS A 275 14.21 -17.45 3.20
N ILE A 276 14.08 -18.47 2.33
CA ILE A 276 12.82 -18.76 1.64
C ILE A 276 11.79 -19.16 2.70
N PHE A 277 10.63 -18.50 2.66
CA PHE A 277 9.47 -18.79 3.48
C PHE A 277 8.45 -19.64 2.70
N ALA A 278 8.16 -19.25 1.46
CA ALA A 278 7.28 -19.98 0.53
C ALA A 278 7.71 -19.68 -0.91
N ASP A 279 7.68 -20.72 -1.78
CA ASP A 279 8.16 -20.64 -3.18
C ASP A 279 7.27 -21.39 -4.19
N GLN A 280 6.12 -21.93 -3.77
CA GLN A 280 5.26 -22.76 -4.60
C GLN A 280 4.18 -21.94 -5.32
N PHE A 281 4.59 -20.90 -6.04
CA PHE A 281 3.67 -19.99 -6.74
C PHE A 281 3.64 -20.21 -8.25
N SER A 282 4.72 -20.69 -8.87
CA SER A 282 4.80 -20.82 -10.34
C SER A 282 3.70 -21.72 -10.93
N PRO A 283 3.05 -21.33 -12.04
CA PRO A 283 3.32 -20.19 -12.91
C PRO A 283 2.81 -18.84 -12.36
N ALA A 284 1.91 -18.84 -11.37
CA ALA A 284 1.42 -17.65 -10.69
C ALA A 284 2.55 -16.90 -9.97
N LEU A 285 2.23 -15.72 -9.48
CA LEU A 285 3.06 -14.96 -8.56
C LEU A 285 2.20 -14.41 -7.42
N THR A 286 2.86 -13.94 -6.37
CA THR A 286 2.25 -13.20 -5.27
C THR A 286 2.72 -11.76 -5.32
N ASP A 287 1.89 -10.81 -4.85
CA ASP A 287 2.09 -9.37 -5.01
C ASP A 287 2.07 -8.67 -3.65
N GLY A 288 0.91 -8.45 -3.04
CA GLY A 288 0.79 -7.87 -1.72
C GLY A 288 0.52 -8.90 -0.61
N MET A 289 0.82 -8.56 0.64
CA MET A 289 0.57 -9.43 1.79
C MET A 289 0.31 -8.67 3.08
N ARG A 290 -0.36 -9.33 4.03
CA ARG A 290 -0.53 -8.87 5.41
C ARG A 290 -0.38 -10.04 6.38
N CYS A 291 0.00 -9.72 7.63
CA CYS A 291 0.08 -10.68 8.72
C CYS A 291 -1.15 -10.57 9.63
N ASP A 292 -1.66 -11.69 10.15
CA ASP A 292 -2.68 -11.70 11.19
C ASP A 292 -2.07 -11.78 12.60
N VAL A 293 -2.89 -11.62 13.62
CA VAL A 293 -2.45 -11.63 15.05
C VAL A 293 -1.86 -12.97 15.50
N GLU A 294 -2.11 -14.05 14.76
CA GLU A 294 -1.56 -15.38 15.03
C GLU A 294 -0.21 -15.60 14.29
N GLY A 295 0.22 -14.61 13.50
CA GLY A 295 1.45 -14.66 12.70
C GLY A 295 1.28 -15.36 11.35
N ASN A 296 0.06 -15.67 10.93
CA ASN A 296 -0.18 -16.22 9.62
C ASN A 296 -0.01 -15.15 8.54
N ILE A 297 0.56 -15.52 7.40
CA ILE A 297 0.77 -14.65 6.26
C ILE A 297 -0.35 -14.86 5.25
N TRP A 298 -1.10 -13.80 5.00
CA TRP A 298 -2.12 -13.72 3.96
C TRP A 298 -1.53 -12.98 2.78
N CYS A 299 -1.39 -13.65 1.64
CA CYS A 299 -0.81 -13.05 0.43
C CYS A 299 -1.75 -13.19 -0.76
N SER A 300 -1.75 -12.20 -1.61
CA SER A 300 -2.44 -12.20 -2.89
C SER A 300 -1.80 -13.20 -3.84
N ILE A 301 -2.57 -13.70 -4.80
CA ILE A 301 -2.10 -14.62 -5.83
C ILE A 301 -2.80 -14.33 -7.15
N GLY A 302 -2.06 -14.40 -8.25
CA GLY A 302 -2.61 -14.22 -9.60
C GLY A 302 -1.60 -14.44 -10.71
N TRP A 303 -1.97 -14.03 -11.93
CA TRP A 303 -1.15 -14.11 -13.16
C TRP A 303 -0.75 -15.53 -13.58
N GLY A 304 -1.42 -16.54 -13.04
CA GLY A 304 -1.20 -17.94 -13.38
C GLY A 304 -2.46 -18.59 -13.90
N ASN A 305 -2.95 -19.57 -13.16
CA ASN A 305 -4.23 -20.20 -13.43
C ASN A 305 -5.36 -19.33 -12.85
N PRO A 306 -6.33 -18.84 -13.66
CA PRO A 306 -7.44 -18.02 -13.15
C PRO A 306 -8.28 -18.68 -12.05
N LYS A 307 -8.28 -20.00 -11.97
CA LYS A 307 -8.97 -20.73 -10.89
C LYS A 307 -8.27 -20.66 -9.54
N GLU A 308 -7.02 -20.21 -9.54
CA GLU A 308 -6.19 -20.05 -8.34
C GLU A 308 -6.04 -18.59 -7.91
N ASP A 309 -6.61 -17.65 -8.68
CA ASP A 309 -6.58 -16.23 -8.36
C ASP A 309 -7.30 -15.95 -7.04
N GLY A 310 -6.75 -15.02 -6.25
CA GLY A 310 -7.33 -14.65 -4.97
C GLY A 310 -6.29 -14.49 -3.84
N VAL A 311 -6.48 -15.17 -2.73
CA VAL A 311 -5.62 -15.06 -1.53
C VAL A 311 -5.22 -16.45 -1.03
N ARG A 312 -3.98 -16.59 -0.62
CA ARG A 312 -3.47 -17.76 0.13
C ARG A 312 -3.09 -17.36 1.54
N CYS A 313 -3.38 -18.22 2.51
CA CYS A 313 -2.99 -18.05 3.90
C CYS A 313 -1.99 -19.12 4.29
N TYR A 314 -0.81 -18.71 4.74
CA TYR A 314 0.25 -19.57 5.24
C TYR A 314 0.40 -19.42 6.75
N SER A 315 0.69 -20.52 7.45
CA SER A 315 1.09 -20.46 8.85
C SER A 315 2.42 -19.69 8.99
N SER A 316 2.75 -19.24 10.19
CA SER A 316 4.07 -18.64 10.49
C SER A 316 5.25 -19.58 10.19
N GLY A 317 5.00 -20.88 10.00
CA GLY A 317 5.96 -21.88 9.57
C GLY A 317 6.07 -22.09 8.05
N GLY A 318 5.24 -21.40 7.25
CA GLY A 318 5.22 -21.54 5.79
C GLY A 318 4.31 -22.63 5.23
N GLU A 319 3.45 -23.24 6.07
CA GLU A 319 2.49 -24.25 5.62
C GLU A 319 1.24 -23.57 5.06
N LEU A 320 0.75 -23.99 3.89
CA LEU A 320 -0.48 -23.49 3.30
C LEU A 320 -1.70 -23.98 4.09
N LEU A 321 -2.43 -23.05 4.70
CA LEU A 321 -3.59 -23.34 5.55
C LEU A 321 -4.91 -23.32 4.77
N GLY A 322 -5.05 -22.45 3.78
CA GLY A 322 -6.27 -22.30 3.01
C GLY A 322 -6.18 -21.21 1.96
N LYS A 323 -7.25 -21.07 1.19
CA LYS A 323 -7.35 -20.13 0.06
C LYS A 323 -8.70 -19.40 0.08
N ILE A 324 -8.71 -18.21 -0.49
CA ILE A 324 -9.92 -17.48 -0.87
C ILE A 324 -9.82 -17.24 -2.37
N HIS A 325 -10.73 -17.83 -3.14
CA HIS A 325 -10.77 -17.72 -4.58
C HIS A 325 -11.55 -16.48 -5.01
N LEU A 326 -11.01 -15.74 -5.97
CA LEU A 326 -11.64 -14.57 -6.56
C LEU A 326 -11.79 -14.75 -8.08
N PRO A 327 -12.79 -14.13 -8.70
CA PRO A 327 -12.95 -14.17 -10.16
C PRO A 327 -11.98 -13.25 -10.91
N GLU A 328 -11.11 -12.54 -10.19
CA GLU A 328 -10.12 -11.61 -10.72
C GLU A 328 -8.79 -11.84 -10.01
N THR A 329 -7.69 -11.55 -10.70
CA THR A 329 -6.35 -11.52 -10.07
C THR A 329 -6.34 -10.55 -8.88
N CYS A 330 -5.90 -11.04 -7.72
CA CYS A 330 -5.74 -10.23 -6.53
C CYS A 330 -4.34 -9.63 -6.49
N ALA A 331 -4.25 -8.32 -6.36
CA ALA A 331 -2.99 -7.60 -6.24
C ALA A 331 -2.56 -7.43 -4.78
N ASN A 332 -3.45 -6.98 -3.90
CA ASN A 332 -3.10 -6.71 -2.50
C ASN A 332 -4.32 -6.87 -1.59
N LEU A 333 -4.08 -6.82 -0.28
CA LEU A 333 -5.13 -7.02 0.71
C LEU A 333 -4.84 -6.26 2.00
N VAL A 334 -5.90 -5.98 2.79
CA VAL A 334 -5.77 -5.38 4.12
C VAL A 334 -6.89 -5.85 5.03
N PHE A 335 -6.57 -6.03 6.30
CA PHE A 335 -7.59 -6.23 7.32
C PHE A 335 -8.22 -4.90 7.73
N GLY A 336 -9.53 -4.90 7.87
CA GLY A 336 -10.30 -3.72 8.25
C GLY A 336 -11.60 -4.09 8.96
N GLY A 337 -12.56 -3.16 8.95
CA GLY A 337 -13.81 -3.28 9.69
C GLY A 337 -13.62 -2.95 11.18
N GLN A 338 -14.74 -2.84 11.89
CA GLN A 338 -14.77 -2.42 13.29
C GLN A 338 -13.93 -3.34 14.21
N SER A 339 -13.99 -4.66 13.96
CA SER A 339 -13.24 -5.67 14.71
C SER A 339 -11.91 -6.06 14.07
N HIS A 340 -11.50 -5.38 12.98
CA HIS A 340 -10.28 -5.66 12.22
C HIS A 340 -10.20 -7.10 11.69
N ASN A 341 -11.36 -7.69 11.39
CA ASN A 341 -11.53 -9.04 10.90
C ASN A 341 -12.30 -9.12 9.56
N ARG A 342 -12.47 -8.01 8.86
CA ARG A 342 -12.96 -7.99 7.49
C ARG A 342 -11.76 -7.82 6.56
N LEU A 343 -11.46 -8.84 5.78
CA LEU A 343 -10.38 -8.83 4.82
C LEU A 343 -10.88 -8.15 3.54
N TYR A 344 -10.27 -7.02 3.17
CA TYR A 344 -10.48 -6.34 1.90
C TYR A 344 -9.40 -6.76 0.93
N MET A 345 -9.76 -7.09 -0.30
CA MET A 345 -8.91 -7.62 -1.34
C MET A 345 -9.03 -6.73 -2.57
N CYS A 346 -7.94 -6.08 -2.96
CA CYS A 346 -7.84 -5.32 -4.20
C CYS A 346 -7.59 -6.30 -5.34
N ALA A 347 -8.55 -6.39 -6.25
CA ALA A 347 -8.40 -7.17 -7.47
C ALA A 347 -8.38 -6.25 -8.68
N THR A 348 -8.22 -6.79 -9.88
CA THR A 348 -7.98 -6.00 -11.09
C THR A 348 -8.92 -4.80 -11.23
N THR A 349 -10.22 -5.05 -11.27
CA THR A 349 -11.22 -3.99 -11.51
C THR A 349 -12.14 -3.74 -10.32
N SER A 350 -11.97 -4.50 -9.23
CA SER A 350 -12.92 -4.55 -8.12
C SER A 350 -12.23 -4.63 -6.75
N ILE A 351 -12.99 -4.26 -5.73
CA ILE A 351 -12.66 -4.57 -4.32
C ILE A 351 -13.59 -5.67 -3.85
N TYR A 352 -13.01 -6.73 -3.33
CA TYR A 352 -13.73 -7.80 -2.65
C TYR A 352 -13.52 -7.73 -1.14
N ALA A 353 -14.43 -8.31 -0.38
CA ALA A 353 -14.29 -8.43 1.06
C ALA A 353 -14.94 -9.71 1.58
N CYS A 354 -14.41 -10.26 2.65
CA CYS A 354 -15.05 -11.30 3.44
C CYS A 354 -14.72 -11.14 4.92
N TYR A 355 -15.56 -11.69 5.78
CA TYR A 355 -15.23 -11.80 7.20
C TYR A 355 -14.40 -13.05 7.46
N VAL A 356 -13.37 -12.90 8.29
CA VAL A 356 -12.48 -13.99 8.72
C VAL A 356 -12.54 -14.16 10.24
N SER A 357 -12.16 -15.35 10.73
CA SER A 357 -12.16 -15.69 12.16
C SER A 357 -10.86 -15.29 12.89
N THR A 358 -10.04 -14.46 12.27
CA THR A 358 -8.84 -13.84 12.85
C THR A 358 -8.88 -12.33 12.67
N LYS A 359 -7.84 -11.63 13.08
CA LYS A 359 -7.68 -10.17 12.95
C LYS A 359 -6.33 -9.84 12.33
N GLY A 360 -6.23 -8.72 11.63
CA GLY A 360 -4.94 -8.20 11.18
C GLY A 360 -4.03 -7.84 12.34
N ALA A 361 -2.73 -8.09 12.19
CA ALA A 361 -1.73 -7.80 13.21
C ALA A 361 -1.37 -6.32 13.28
N ALA A 362 -1.26 -5.66 12.14
CA ALA A 362 -0.90 -4.25 12.09
C ALA A 362 -2.04 -3.38 12.62
N LEU A 363 -1.73 -2.59 13.62
CA LEU A 363 -2.60 -1.53 14.11
C LEU A 363 -1.87 -0.20 13.89
N PRO A 364 -2.51 0.78 13.25
CA PRO A 364 -1.99 2.13 13.24
C PRO A 364 -1.96 2.76 14.64
#